data_ec54efb5c70dfa6f0899045c9027f077
#
_entry.id   ec54efb5c70dfa6f0899045c9027f077
#
_cell.length_a   1.000
_cell.length_b   1.000
_cell.length_c   1.000
_cell.angle_alpha   90.00
_cell.angle_beta   90.00
_cell.angle_gamma   90.00
#
_symmetry.space_group_name_H-M   'P 1'
#
loop_
_entity.id
_entity.type
_entity.pdbx_description
1 polymer ?
#
loop_
_entity_poly.entity_id
_entity_poly.type
_entity_poly.pdbx_seq_one_letter_code
_entity_poly.pdbx_strand_id
1 'polypeptide(L)'
;MKAWGSFVRRYGDYVREGDPLPSLVEFTLKDDERGDPLITEDALVALNIASRETVDYMKSTARRATSLIAGHLGERGLELIDIKYEFGEVDGQTMIIDEVSGDSMRVAHRGQILLPTELEEAFLGKA
;
A
#
# COMPACT_ATOMS: atom_id res chain seq x y z
N MET A 1 5.57 2.79 -8.60
CA MET A 1 4.46 1.85 -8.35
C MET A 1 3.94 1.30 -9.67
N LYS A 2 3.37 0.14 -9.64
CA LYS A 2 2.85 -0.53 -10.85
C LYS A 2 1.48 -1.15 -10.57
N ALA A 3 0.66 -1.26 -11.60
CA ALA A 3 -0.64 -1.89 -11.52
C ALA A 3 -0.51 -3.39 -11.30
N TRP A 4 -1.25 -3.92 -10.33
CA TRP A 4 -1.22 -5.34 -10.00
C TRP A 4 -2.49 -5.77 -9.29
N GLY A 5 -2.76 -7.07 -9.27
CA GLY A 5 -3.81 -7.68 -8.45
C GLY A 5 -5.20 -7.12 -8.67
N SER A 6 -5.88 -6.78 -7.56
CA SER A 6 -7.27 -6.31 -7.60
C SER A 6 -7.45 -5.01 -8.38
N PHE A 7 -6.46 -4.15 -8.41
CA PHE A 7 -6.49 -2.93 -9.20
C PHE A 7 -6.66 -3.26 -10.69
N VAL A 8 -5.87 -4.21 -11.19
CA VAL A 8 -5.96 -4.66 -12.59
C VAL A 8 -7.31 -5.34 -12.85
N ARG A 9 -7.78 -6.14 -11.90
CA ARG A 9 -9.09 -6.80 -12.05
C ARG A 9 -10.25 -5.81 -12.14
N ARG A 10 -10.18 -4.71 -11.37
CA ARG A 10 -11.22 -3.67 -11.39
C ARG A 10 -11.18 -2.81 -12.66
N TYR A 11 -10.00 -2.50 -13.15
CA TYR A 11 -9.78 -1.53 -14.21
C TYR A 11 -9.14 -2.14 -15.46
N GLY A 12 -9.41 -3.41 -15.73
CA GLY A 12 -8.74 -4.18 -16.78
C GLY A 12 -8.87 -3.65 -18.19
N ASP A 13 -9.89 -2.82 -18.49
CA ASP A 13 -10.03 -2.17 -19.79
C ASP A 13 -9.12 -0.94 -19.93
N TYR A 14 -8.58 -0.44 -18.84
CA TYR A 14 -7.80 0.80 -18.78
C TYR A 14 -6.35 0.59 -18.39
N VAL A 15 -6.02 -0.57 -17.86
CA VAL A 15 -4.68 -0.84 -17.31
C VAL A 15 -4.33 -2.31 -17.48
N ARG A 16 -3.04 -2.57 -17.68
CA ARG A 16 -2.49 -3.93 -17.75
C ARG A 16 -1.58 -4.18 -16.56
N GLU A 17 -1.45 -5.44 -16.18
CA GLU A 17 -0.51 -5.84 -15.13
C GLU A 17 0.89 -5.34 -15.45
N GLY A 18 1.51 -4.67 -14.49
CA GLY A 18 2.85 -4.13 -14.63
C GLY A 18 2.93 -2.71 -15.20
N ASP A 19 1.79 -2.12 -15.61
CA ASP A 19 1.81 -0.73 -16.07
C ASP A 19 2.25 0.20 -14.94
N PRO A 20 3.08 1.21 -15.25
CA PRO A 20 3.49 2.18 -14.24
C PRO A 20 2.30 3.01 -13.78
N LEU A 21 2.25 3.27 -12.47
CA LEU A 21 1.23 4.11 -11.87
C LEU A 21 1.86 5.26 -11.10
N PRO A 22 1.22 6.42 -11.08
CA PRO A 22 1.61 7.46 -10.13
C PRO A 22 1.35 6.97 -8.71
N SER A 23 1.72 7.76 -7.72
CA SER A 23 1.48 7.45 -6.31
C SER A 23 -0.01 7.53 -5.99
N LEU A 24 -0.74 6.49 -6.34
CA LEU A 24 -2.19 6.41 -6.21
C LEU A 24 -2.54 5.79 -4.85
N VAL A 25 -3.41 6.47 -4.11
CA VAL A 25 -3.86 6.02 -2.79
C VAL A 25 -5.31 5.60 -2.85
N GLU A 26 -5.58 4.39 -2.39
CA GLU A 26 -6.94 3.89 -2.22
C GLU A 26 -7.19 3.58 -0.75
N PHE A 27 -8.44 3.68 -0.33
CA PHE A 27 -8.86 3.35 1.03
C PHE A 27 -9.77 2.16 1.05
N THR A 28 -9.59 1.30 2.06
CA THR A 28 -10.52 0.23 2.37
C THR A 28 -10.94 0.35 3.84
N LEU A 29 -12.13 -0.10 4.16
CA LEU A 29 -12.55 -0.28 5.55
C LEU A 29 -12.02 -1.63 6.04
N LYS A 30 -11.60 -1.68 7.29
CA LYS A 30 -11.28 -2.95 7.92
C LYS A 30 -12.58 -3.56 8.45
N ASP A 31 -13.19 -4.40 7.63
CA ASP A 31 -14.50 -4.99 7.88
C ASP A 31 -14.53 -6.42 7.37
N ASP A 32 -14.23 -7.36 8.25
CA ASP A 32 -14.12 -8.78 7.90
C ASP A 32 -15.41 -9.36 7.32
N GLU A 33 -16.56 -8.87 7.79
CA GLU A 33 -17.85 -9.34 7.31
C GLU A 33 -18.11 -8.95 5.85
N ARG A 34 -17.58 -7.80 5.41
CA ARG A 34 -17.77 -7.26 4.07
C ARG A 34 -16.54 -7.39 3.18
N GLY A 35 -15.51 -8.10 3.65
CA GLY A 35 -14.29 -8.32 2.87
C GLY A 35 -13.47 -7.06 2.63
N ASP A 36 -13.39 -6.18 3.63
CA ASP A 36 -12.61 -4.95 3.57
C ASP A 36 -12.90 -4.12 2.31
N PRO A 37 -14.15 -3.60 2.17
CA PRO A 37 -14.57 -2.94 0.94
C PRO A 37 -13.83 -1.64 0.70
N LEU A 38 -13.64 -1.31 -0.59
CA LEU A 38 -13.17 0.00 -0.99
C LEU A 38 -14.16 1.07 -0.55
N ILE A 39 -13.62 2.22 -0.14
CA ILE A 39 -14.41 3.38 0.23
C ILE A 39 -13.79 4.63 -0.36
N THR A 40 -14.62 5.56 -0.83
CA THR A 40 -14.13 6.82 -1.35
C THR A 40 -13.75 7.76 -0.20
N GLU A 41 -12.87 8.71 -0.49
CA GLU A 41 -12.51 9.75 0.49
C GLU A 41 -13.73 10.55 0.92
N ASP A 42 -14.61 10.86 -0.03
CA ASP A 42 -15.85 11.60 0.26
C ASP A 42 -16.75 10.81 1.22
N ALA A 43 -16.86 9.50 1.03
CA ALA A 43 -17.66 8.67 1.92
C ALA A 43 -17.05 8.59 3.32
N LEU A 44 -15.72 8.52 3.44
CA LEU A 44 -15.05 8.54 4.74
C LEU A 44 -15.46 9.79 5.54
N VAL A 45 -15.47 10.94 4.89
CA VAL A 45 -15.84 12.22 5.52
C VAL A 45 -17.34 12.29 5.78
N ALA A 46 -18.16 11.96 4.79
CA ALA A 46 -19.61 12.06 4.88
C ALA A 46 -20.19 11.14 5.98
N LEU A 47 -19.59 9.99 6.19
CA LEU A 47 -20.03 9.02 7.20
C LEU A 47 -19.37 9.23 8.57
N ASN A 48 -18.60 10.31 8.71
CA ASN A 48 -17.86 10.63 9.95
C ASN A 48 -16.91 9.53 10.42
N ILE A 49 -16.38 8.76 9.47
CA ILE A 49 -15.37 7.74 9.79
C ILE A 49 -14.03 8.44 10.02
N ALA A 50 -13.74 9.46 9.21
CA ALA A 50 -12.54 10.28 9.35
C ALA A 50 -12.82 11.70 8.89
N SER A 51 -12.14 12.68 9.48
CA SER A 51 -12.22 14.07 9.02
C SER A 51 -11.42 14.24 7.73
N ARG A 52 -11.66 15.34 7.00
CA ARG A 52 -10.87 15.67 5.82
C ARG A 52 -9.38 15.82 6.19
N GLU A 53 -9.09 16.41 7.33
CA GLU A 53 -7.72 16.58 7.81
C GLU A 53 -7.06 15.21 8.06
N THR A 54 -7.79 14.27 8.66
CA THR A 54 -7.31 12.91 8.90
C THR A 54 -7.06 12.16 7.60
N VAL A 55 -7.96 12.29 6.62
CA VAL A 55 -7.77 11.66 5.31
C VAL A 55 -6.51 12.19 4.64
N ASP A 56 -6.32 13.51 4.63
CA ASP A 56 -5.14 14.14 4.04
C ASP A 56 -3.85 13.71 4.75
N TYR A 57 -3.91 13.60 6.08
CA TYR A 57 -2.78 13.11 6.88
C TYR A 57 -2.42 11.65 6.52
N MET A 58 -3.42 10.78 6.42
CA MET A 58 -3.19 9.38 6.05
C MET A 58 -2.54 9.27 4.67
N LYS A 59 -3.03 10.05 3.70
CA LYS A 59 -2.49 10.06 2.33
C LYS A 59 -1.04 10.53 2.32
N SER A 60 -0.74 11.65 2.95
CA SER A 60 0.62 12.19 2.96
C SER A 60 1.58 11.29 3.72
N THR A 61 1.13 10.70 4.83
CA THR A 61 1.93 9.75 5.61
C THR A 61 2.24 8.48 4.81
N ALA A 62 1.23 7.92 4.15
CA ALA A 62 1.40 6.73 3.31
C ALA A 62 2.37 7.01 2.15
N ARG A 63 2.24 8.16 1.48
CA ARG A 63 3.14 8.53 0.39
C ARG A 63 4.58 8.71 0.86
N ARG A 64 4.77 9.34 2.02
CA ARG A 64 6.09 9.54 2.60
C ARG A 64 6.75 8.22 2.99
N ALA A 65 6.01 7.37 3.69
CA ALA A 65 6.49 6.04 4.07
C ALA A 65 6.83 5.21 2.83
N THR A 66 5.98 5.24 1.82
CA THR A 66 6.19 4.52 0.57
C THR A 66 7.47 4.98 -0.14
N SER A 67 7.71 6.29 -0.20
CA SER A 67 8.94 6.82 -0.80
C SER A 67 10.19 6.32 -0.07
N LEU A 68 10.15 6.30 1.26
CA LEU A 68 11.27 5.80 2.06
C LEU A 68 11.52 4.32 1.81
N ILE A 69 10.46 3.52 1.83
CA ILE A 69 10.56 2.07 1.62
C ILE A 69 11.04 1.77 0.20
N ALA A 70 10.47 2.44 -0.81
CA ALA A 70 10.87 2.27 -2.20
C ALA A 70 12.35 2.63 -2.40
N GLY A 71 12.83 3.68 -1.74
CA GLY A 71 14.23 4.09 -1.77
C GLY A 71 15.15 3.02 -1.20
N HIS A 72 14.83 2.47 -0.04
CA HIS A 72 15.62 1.42 0.59
C HIS A 72 15.62 0.12 -0.25
N LEU A 73 14.48 -0.24 -0.81
CA LEU A 73 14.39 -1.40 -1.70
C LEU A 73 15.23 -1.17 -2.97
N GLY A 74 15.15 0.04 -3.54
CA GLY A 74 15.89 0.41 -4.74
C GLY A 74 17.41 0.29 -4.56
N GLU A 75 17.92 0.60 -3.38
CA GLU A 75 19.35 0.43 -3.05
C GLU A 75 19.81 -1.02 -3.16
N ARG A 76 18.89 -1.96 -3.08
CA ARG A 76 19.15 -3.39 -3.17
C ARG A 76 18.69 -4.00 -4.50
N GLY A 77 18.39 -3.17 -5.48
CA GLY A 77 17.92 -3.62 -6.79
C GLY A 77 16.51 -4.20 -6.78
N LEU A 78 15.72 -3.85 -5.77
CA LEU A 78 14.34 -4.31 -5.62
C LEU A 78 13.37 -3.19 -5.98
N GLU A 79 12.21 -3.57 -6.52
CA GLU A 79 11.18 -2.63 -6.95
C GLU A 79 9.89 -2.83 -6.17
N LEU A 80 9.41 -1.78 -5.51
CA LEU A 80 8.13 -1.80 -4.83
C LEU A 80 7.00 -1.67 -5.85
N ILE A 81 6.12 -2.65 -5.89
CA ILE A 81 4.97 -2.68 -6.81
C ILE A 81 3.78 -1.99 -6.15
N ASP A 82 3.36 -2.48 -4.99
CA ASP A 82 2.30 -1.89 -4.20
C ASP A 82 2.52 -2.19 -2.72
N ILE A 83 1.82 -1.45 -1.86
CA ILE A 83 1.95 -1.60 -0.41
C ILE A 83 0.65 -1.23 0.27
N LYS A 84 0.34 -1.91 1.36
CA LYS A 84 -0.83 -1.68 2.19
C LYS A 84 -0.41 -1.23 3.57
N TYR A 85 -1.06 -0.18 4.07
CA TYR A 85 -0.91 0.28 5.46
C TYR A 85 -2.25 0.17 6.18
N GLU A 86 -2.18 -0.08 7.48
CA GLU A 86 -3.34 0.04 8.35
C GLU A 86 -3.16 1.26 9.24
N PHE A 87 -4.22 2.07 9.36
CA PHE A 87 -4.25 3.23 10.24
C PHE A 87 -5.26 3.01 11.35
N GLY A 88 -4.94 3.50 12.52
CA GLY A 88 -5.83 3.47 13.66
C GLY A 88 -5.60 4.67 14.56
N GLU A 89 -6.48 4.85 15.53
CA GLU A 89 -6.33 5.90 16.54
C GLU A 89 -5.67 5.33 17.78
N VAL A 90 -4.61 6.01 18.23
CA VAL A 90 -3.92 5.68 19.47
C VAL A 90 -3.82 6.98 20.27
N ASP A 91 -4.41 7.02 21.46
CA ASP A 91 -4.44 8.22 22.32
C ASP A 91 -4.95 9.46 21.57
N GLY A 92 -5.99 9.30 20.77
CA GLY A 92 -6.59 10.40 20.01
C GLY A 92 -5.82 10.82 18.75
N GLN A 93 -4.74 10.12 18.41
CA GLN A 93 -3.94 10.41 17.23
C GLN A 93 -4.05 9.29 16.21
N THR A 94 -4.21 9.66 14.94
CA THR A 94 -4.18 8.72 13.83
C THR A 94 -2.74 8.36 13.52
N MET A 95 -2.45 7.07 13.45
CA MET A 95 -1.10 6.60 13.13
C MET A 95 -1.15 5.26 12.41
N ILE A 96 -0.05 4.91 11.76
CA ILE A 96 0.12 3.59 11.18
C ILE A 96 0.19 2.59 12.33
N ILE A 97 -0.66 1.58 12.25
CA ILE A 97 -0.68 0.47 13.19
C ILE A 97 -0.32 -0.81 12.46
N ASP A 98 -0.09 -1.89 13.22
CA ASP A 98 0.34 -3.16 12.68
C ASP A 98 1.74 -3.04 12.04
N GLU A 99 2.29 -4.14 11.55
CA GLU A 99 3.65 -4.13 11.01
C GLU A 99 3.66 -3.82 9.51
N VAL A 100 4.73 -3.17 9.08
CA VAL A 100 5.05 -3.02 7.66
C VAL A 100 6.09 -4.08 7.34
N SER A 101 5.68 -5.11 6.61
CA SER A 101 6.49 -6.29 6.35
C SER A 101 6.31 -6.78 4.91
N GLY A 102 7.01 -7.85 4.57
CA GLY A 102 6.84 -8.49 3.27
C GLY A 102 5.42 -8.96 2.98
N ASP A 103 4.60 -9.19 4.02
CA ASP A 103 3.20 -9.60 3.85
C ASP A 103 2.28 -8.45 3.46
N SER A 104 2.69 -7.20 3.68
CA SER A 104 1.88 -6.01 3.39
C SER A 104 2.25 -5.35 2.07
N MET A 105 3.19 -5.89 1.31
CA MET A 105 3.67 -5.27 0.08
C MET A 105 4.01 -6.32 -0.97
N ARG A 106 3.97 -5.89 -2.24
CA ARG A 106 4.52 -6.66 -3.35
C ARG A 106 5.80 -6.00 -3.83
N VAL A 107 6.84 -6.82 -3.97
CA VAL A 107 8.16 -6.37 -4.40
C VAL A 107 8.63 -7.28 -5.53
N ALA A 108 9.23 -6.69 -6.55
CA ALA A 108 9.77 -7.43 -7.67
C ALA A 108 11.29 -7.34 -7.70
N HIS A 109 11.91 -8.42 -8.18
CA HIS A 109 13.32 -8.46 -8.50
C HIS A 109 13.46 -8.95 -9.94
N ARG A 110 14.02 -8.11 -10.81
CA ARG A 110 14.17 -8.40 -12.25
C ARG A 110 12.83 -8.79 -12.90
N GLY A 111 11.76 -8.07 -12.53
CA GLY A 111 10.42 -8.28 -13.09
C GLY A 111 9.63 -9.42 -12.49
N GLN A 112 10.16 -10.14 -11.51
CA GLN A 112 9.46 -11.23 -10.84
C GLN A 112 9.07 -10.86 -9.42
N ILE A 113 7.81 -11.11 -9.06
CA ILE A 113 7.31 -10.88 -7.70
C ILE A 113 7.96 -11.87 -6.75
N LEU A 114 8.46 -11.37 -5.63
CA LEU A 114 9.06 -12.18 -4.58
C LEU A 114 8.03 -12.62 -3.55
N LEU A 115 8.18 -13.85 -3.04
CA LEU A 115 7.46 -14.27 -1.84
C LEU A 115 8.04 -13.53 -0.63
N PRO A 116 7.26 -13.37 0.47
CA PRO A 116 7.76 -12.65 1.66
C PRO A 116 9.09 -13.17 2.19
N THR A 117 9.31 -14.47 2.20
CA THR A 117 10.57 -15.06 2.63
C THR A 117 11.72 -14.76 1.67
N GLU A 118 11.45 -14.78 0.37
CA GLU A 118 12.42 -14.41 -0.65
C GLU A 118 12.80 -12.94 -0.55
N LEU A 119 11.81 -12.08 -0.26
CA LEU A 119 12.03 -10.65 -0.06
C LEU A 119 12.96 -10.41 1.12
N GLU A 120 12.72 -11.07 2.24
CA GLU A 120 13.55 -10.94 3.42
C GLU A 120 15.00 -11.32 3.13
N GLU A 121 15.21 -12.44 2.47
CA GLU A 121 16.55 -12.88 2.08
C GLU A 121 17.24 -11.90 1.13
N ALA A 122 16.52 -11.41 0.13
CA ALA A 122 17.06 -10.45 -0.83
C ALA A 122 17.41 -9.13 -0.16
N PHE A 123 16.55 -8.65 0.74
CA PHE A 123 16.76 -7.39 1.45
C PHE A 123 17.98 -7.46 2.38
N LEU A 124 18.16 -8.59 3.06
CA LEU A 124 19.29 -8.80 3.96
C LEU A 124 20.57 -9.22 3.23
N GLY A 125 20.51 -9.41 1.91
CA GLY A 125 21.66 -9.83 1.13
C GLY A 125 22.02 -11.32 1.29
N LYS A 126 21.09 -12.13 1.77
CA LYS A 126 21.24 -13.57 1.88
C LYS A 126 20.67 -14.22 0.64
N ALA A 127 21.45 -14.33 -0.37
CA ALA A 127 21.01 -14.94 -1.62
C ALA A 127 20.88 -16.45 -1.49
#